data_45928ab1d1f9562f21cb23116255be53
#
_entry.id   45928ab1d1f9562f21cb23116255be53
#
_cell.length_a   1.000
_cell.length_b   1.000
_cell.length_c   1.000
_cell.angle_alpha   90.00
_cell.angle_beta   90.00
_cell.angle_gamma   90.00
#
_symmetry.space_group_name_H-M   'P 1'
#
loop_
_entity.id
_entity.type
_entity.pdbx_description
1 polymer ?
#
loop_
_entity_poly.entity_id
_entity_poly.type
_entity_poly.pdbx_seq_one_letter_code
_entity_poly.pdbx_strand_id
1 'polypeptide(L)'
;MNAPNRGPRAFARYVAIGDSFTEGLSDADPEHANRYVGWADRLAAHLALSAGEDNHDFGYANLAVRGRLLSNIVGRQVEDAICLQPDLVSLVGGGNDILRPKADIDALATRLEEAVGRLRATGADVLMATPTDPRDAPLVKATRGRAAIYTAHIWSIARRHDAYVIDLWGMAALRDWRLWAPDRIHLTPEGHRRVALNAFSTLGFSAGDASWSVPLPPAPSISRSDAARANAQWAREYVGPWVRRRLRGQSSGDTVSAKRPALTPIED
;
A
#
# COMPACT_ATOMS: atom_id res chain seq x y z
N MET A 1 -1.72 -16.82 -11.34
CA MET A 1 -1.51 -17.59 -10.09
C MET A 1 -2.62 -17.16 -9.16
N ASN A 2 -3.46 -18.10 -8.76
CA ASN A 2 -4.66 -17.77 -8.01
C ASN A 2 -4.29 -17.45 -6.55
N ALA A 3 -4.95 -16.41 -6.01
CA ALA A 3 -5.18 -16.25 -4.57
C ALA A 3 -5.64 -17.60 -3.95
N PRO A 4 -5.54 -17.78 -2.64
CA PRO A 4 -6.16 -18.92 -1.97
C PRO A 4 -7.56 -19.09 -2.55
N ASN A 5 -7.88 -20.29 -3.05
CA ASN A 5 -9.19 -20.58 -3.68
C ASN A 5 -10.27 -20.68 -2.59
N ARG A 6 -10.38 -19.61 -1.80
CA ARG A 6 -11.41 -19.42 -0.79
C ARG A 6 -12.40 -18.43 -1.37
N GLY A 7 -13.67 -18.79 -1.34
CA GLY A 7 -14.73 -17.83 -1.62
C GLY A 7 -14.66 -16.62 -0.67
N PRO A 8 -15.40 -15.54 -0.95
CA PRO A 8 -15.40 -14.36 -0.10
C PRO A 8 -15.78 -14.75 1.33
N ARG A 9 -14.94 -14.35 2.29
CA ARG A 9 -15.18 -14.53 3.72
C ARG A 9 -15.59 -13.16 4.29
N ALA A 10 -16.63 -13.14 5.09
CA ALA A 10 -16.95 -11.94 5.87
C ALA A 10 -15.83 -11.65 6.88
N PHE A 11 -15.38 -10.40 6.91
CA PHE A 11 -14.44 -9.89 7.90
C PHE A 11 -15.16 -8.92 8.82
N ALA A 12 -14.84 -8.96 10.11
CA ALA A 12 -15.40 -8.05 11.11
C ALA A 12 -14.35 -7.09 11.68
N ARG A 13 -13.06 -7.43 11.62
CA ARG A 13 -11.98 -6.68 12.29
C ARG A 13 -10.79 -6.55 11.35
N TYR A 14 -10.75 -5.46 10.60
CA TYR A 14 -9.67 -5.17 9.66
C TYR A 14 -8.65 -4.20 10.26
N VAL A 15 -7.37 -4.58 10.24
CA VAL A 15 -6.26 -3.72 10.65
C VAL A 15 -5.29 -3.53 9.48
N ALA A 16 -5.01 -2.27 9.12
CA ALA A 16 -4.04 -1.92 8.09
C ALA A 16 -2.72 -1.45 8.73
N ILE A 17 -1.60 -2.09 8.35
CA ILE A 17 -0.25 -1.71 8.77
C ILE A 17 0.64 -1.45 7.57
N GLY A 18 1.55 -0.48 7.70
CA GLY A 18 2.40 -0.06 6.59
C GLY A 18 3.06 1.30 6.76
N ASP A 19 3.34 1.91 5.62
CA ASP A 19 3.94 3.24 5.50
C ASP A 19 2.97 4.27 4.88
N SER A 20 3.51 5.29 4.20
CA SER A 20 2.71 6.34 3.54
C SER A 20 1.70 5.83 2.52
N PHE A 21 1.99 4.71 1.87
CA PHE A 21 1.08 4.12 0.89
C PHE A 21 -0.21 3.60 1.57
N THR A 22 -0.07 2.95 2.73
CA THR A 22 -1.21 2.45 3.51
C THR A 22 -1.87 3.55 4.35
N GLU A 23 -1.10 4.55 4.79
CA GLU A 23 -1.65 5.76 5.41
C GLU A 23 -2.57 6.54 4.46
N GLY A 24 -2.33 6.44 3.14
CA GLY A 24 -3.13 7.08 2.10
C GLY A 24 -2.63 8.45 1.66
N LEU A 25 -1.32 8.71 1.79
CA LEU A 25 -0.74 10.02 1.49
C LEU A 25 -1.13 10.49 0.08
N SER A 26 -1.47 11.77 -0.04
CA SER A 26 -1.96 12.45 -1.26
C SER A 26 -3.42 12.16 -1.66
N ASP A 27 -4.16 11.41 -0.85
CA ASP A 27 -5.61 11.27 -0.95
C ASP A 27 -6.26 12.01 0.24
N ALA A 28 -6.25 13.36 0.18
CA ALA A 28 -6.73 14.20 1.27
C ALA A 28 -8.19 13.90 1.62
N ASP A 29 -8.45 13.81 2.92
CA ASP A 29 -9.80 13.68 3.44
C ASP A 29 -10.53 15.03 3.25
N PRO A 30 -11.68 15.07 2.53
CA PRO A 30 -12.40 16.31 2.29
C PRO A 30 -13.03 16.91 3.57
N GLU A 31 -13.26 16.08 4.59
CA GLU A 31 -13.96 16.46 5.80
C GLU A 31 -13.02 16.79 6.95
N HIS A 32 -11.79 16.25 6.92
CA HIS A 32 -10.85 16.40 8.01
C HIS A 32 -9.48 16.91 7.54
N ALA A 33 -9.15 18.13 7.91
CA ALA A 33 -7.83 18.70 7.63
C ALA A 33 -6.70 17.82 8.18
N ASN A 34 -5.63 17.64 7.38
CA ASN A 34 -4.46 16.82 7.70
C ASN A 34 -4.69 15.31 7.81
N ARG A 35 -5.85 14.81 7.42
CA ARG A 35 -6.14 13.38 7.27
C ARG A 35 -6.09 12.97 5.80
N TYR A 36 -5.87 11.68 5.60
CA TYR A 36 -5.85 11.05 4.27
C TYR A 36 -6.76 9.83 4.29
N VAL A 37 -7.50 9.61 3.20
CA VAL A 37 -8.35 8.42 3.04
C VAL A 37 -7.47 7.23 2.64
N GLY A 38 -7.05 7.14 1.39
CA GLY A 38 -6.20 6.07 0.90
C GLY A 38 -6.94 4.78 0.54
N TRP A 39 -6.16 3.82 0.00
CA TRP A 39 -6.70 2.55 -0.48
C TRP A 39 -7.22 1.66 0.66
N ALA A 40 -6.58 1.68 1.82
CA ALA A 40 -6.94 0.82 2.94
C ALA A 40 -8.27 1.23 3.57
N ASP A 41 -8.54 2.54 3.66
CA ASP A 41 -9.82 3.06 4.15
C ASP A 41 -10.94 2.77 3.15
N ARG A 42 -10.68 2.90 1.85
CA ARG A 42 -11.63 2.54 0.79
C ARG A 42 -11.92 1.04 0.78
N LEU A 43 -10.91 0.19 1.02
CA LEU A 43 -11.11 -1.24 1.20
C LEU A 43 -11.99 -1.52 2.42
N ALA A 44 -11.71 -0.84 3.55
CA ALA A 44 -12.51 -0.99 4.76
C ALA A 44 -13.99 -0.63 4.53
N ALA A 45 -14.26 0.46 3.79
CA ALA A 45 -15.62 0.83 3.40
C ALA A 45 -16.30 -0.25 2.53
N HIS A 46 -15.59 -0.81 1.54
CA HIS A 46 -16.12 -1.90 0.73
C HIS A 46 -16.39 -3.16 1.55
N LEU A 47 -15.52 -3.51 2.50
CA LEU A 47 -15.72 -4.67 3.39
C LEU A 47 -16.91 -4.44 4.32
N ALA A 48 -17.06 -3.27 4.90
CA ALA A 48 -18.23 -2.92 5.72
C ALA A 48 -19.53 -3.07 4.96
N LEU A 49 -19.60 -2.51 3.74
CA LEU A 49 -20.78 -2.64 2.88
C LEU A 49 -21.08 -4.08 2.48
N SER A 50 -20.03 -4.91 2.24
CA SER A 50 -20.21 -6.31 1.85
C SER A 50 -20.68 -7.22 2.98
N ALA A 51 -20.50 -6.78 4.22
CA ALA A 51 -20.91 -7.50 5.40
C ALA A 51 -22.43 -7.43 5.66
N GLY A 52 -23.15 -6.54 4.95
CA GLY A 52 -24.59 -6.34 5.02
C GLY A 52 -25.06 -5.55 6.24
N GLU A 53 -26.36 -5.23 6.27
CA GLU A 53 -26.99 -4.45 7.35
C GLU A 53 -26.91 -5.12 8.73
N ASP A 54 -26.69 -6.44 8.77
CA ASP A 54 -26.60 -7.20 10.01
C ASP A 54 -25.20 -7.10 10.69
N ASN A 55 -24.19 -6.52 10.03
CA ASN A 55 -22.84 -6.41 10.59
C ASN A 55 -22.51 -4.99 11.08
N HIS A 56 -23.26 -4.55 12.07
CA HIS A 56 -23.01 -3.28 12.78
C HIS A 56 -21.67 -3.27 13.55
N ASP A 57 -20.98 -4.42 13.63
CA ASP A 57 -19.76 -4.60 14.42
C ASP A 57 -18.48 -4.54 13.59
N PHE A 58 -18.54 -4.17 12.28
CA PHE A 58 -17.31 -4.04 11.49
C PHE A 58 -16.42 -2.93 12.05
N GLY A 59 -15.22 -3.31 12.52
CA GLY A 59 -14.23 -2.40 13.03
C GLY A 59 -13.00 -2.30 12.11
N TYR A 60 -12.54 -1.07 11.89
CA TYR A 60 -11.33 -0.79 11.12
C TYR A 60 -10.32 0.02 11.92
N ALA A 61 -9.03 -0.36 11.84
CA ALA A 61 -7.90 0.41 12.33
C ALA A 61 -6.84 0.59 11.23
N ASN A 62 -6.15 1.75 11.23
CA ASN A 62 -5.04 2.02 10.34
C ASN A 62 -3.85 2.54 11.15
N LEU A 63 -2.89 1.64 11.38
CA LEU A 63 -1.69 1.89 12.16
C LEU A 63 -0.51 2.38 11.32
N ALA A 64 -0.71 2.53 10.01
CA ALA A 64 0.34 2.94 9.09
C ALA A 64 0.81 4.36 9.38
N VAL A 65 2.13 4.55 9.24
CA VAL A 65 2.78 5.85 9.43
C VAL A 65 3.79 6.08 8.30
N ARG A 66 3.69 7.23 7.64
CA ARG A 66 4.56 7.62 6.52
C ARG A 66 6.04 7.51 6.85
N GLY A 67 6.84 7.17 5.83
CA GLY A 67 8.29 7.15 5.92
C GLY A 67 8.88 6.00 6.75
N ARG A 68 8.06 5.09 7.26
CA ARG A 68 8.53 3.91 8.01
C ARG A 68 9.22 2.91 7.10
N LEU A 69 10.26 2.29 7.62
CA LEU A 69 10.92 1.13 7.01
C LEU A 69 10.23 -0.13 7.46
N LEU A 70 10.45 -1.22 6.73
CA LEU A 70 9.88 -2.52 7.09
C LEU A 70 10.20 -2.92 8.54
N SER A 71 11.42 -2.65 9.01
CA SER A 71 11.80 -2.95 10.40
C SER A 71 10.92 -2.26 11.45
N ASN A 72 10.43 -1.05 11.19
CA ASN A 72 9.50 -0.37 12.08
C ASN A 72 8.09 -0.98 12.01
N ILE A 73 7.67 -1.37 10.80
CA ILE A 73 6.34 -1.96 10.56
C ILE A 73 6.26 -3.33 11.24
N VAL A 74 7.20 -4.23 10.94
CA VAL A 74 7.19 -5.60 11.48
C VAL A 74 7.53 -5.67 12.98
N GLY A 75 8.21 -4.65 13.51
CA GLY A 75 8.47 -4.53 14.95
C GLY A 75 7.20 -4.08 15.69
N ARG A 76 6.91 -2.78 15.63
CA ARG A 76 5.86 -2.17 16.47
C ARG A 76 4.45 -2.37 15.91
N GLN A 77 4.22 -2.08 14.61
CA GLN A 77 2.85 -2.10 14.09
C GLN A 77 2.25 -3.51 14.08
N VAL A 78 3.08 -4.55 13.91
CA VAL A 78 2.62 -5.96 14.00
C VAL A 78 2.18 -6.28 15.42
N GLU A 79 2.92 -5.86 16.46
CA GLU A 79 2.53 -6.06 17.86
C GLU A 79 1.21 -5.35 18.16
N ASP A 80 1.13 -4.07 17.79
CA ASP A 80 -0.07 -3.26 18.00
C ASP A 80 -1.28 -3.88 17.26
N ALA A 81 -1.08 -4.40 16.04
CA ALA A 81 -2.13 -5.08 15.28
C ALA A 81 -2.60 -6.37 15.95
N ILE A 82 -1.67 -7.21 16.45
CA ILE A 82 -2.02 -8.45 17.17
C ILE A 82 -2.86 -8.14 18.41
N CYS A 83 -2.53 -7.09 19.15
CA CYS A 83 -3.30 -6.65 20.32
C CYS A 83 -4.74 -6.28 19.98
N LEU A 84 -5.02 -5.83 18.76
CA LEU A 84 -6.36 -5.53 18.28
C LEU A 84 -7.16 -6.77 17.87
N GLN A 85 -6.56 -7.97 17.87
CA GLN A 85 -7.20 -9.25 17.52
C GLN A 85 -7.96 -9.21 16.19
N PRO A 86 -7.31 -8.83 15.07
CA PRO A 86 -7.95 -8.76 13.77
C PRO A 86 -8.29 -10.14 13.19
N ASP A 87 -9.24 -10.19 12.29
CA ASP A 87 -9.47 -11.34 11.39
C ASP A 87 -8.89 -11.11 9.98
N LEU A 88 -8.60 -9.85 9.63
CA LEU A 88 -7.85 -9.45 8.45
C LEU A 88 -6.78 -8.42 8.79
N VAL A 89 -5.55 -8.65 8.34
CA VAL A 89 -4.47 -7.65 8.40
C VAL A 89 -3.92 -7.39 7.00
N SER A 90 -3.91 -6.14 6.56
CA SER A 90 -3.08 -5.78 5.41
C SER A 90 -1.71 -5.32 5.88
N LEU A 91 -0.65 -6.01 5.40
CA LEU A 91 0.75 -5.70 5.69
C LEU A 91 1.46 -5.30 4.40
N VAL A 92 1.71 -4.00 4.24
CA VAL A 92 2.36 -3.45 3.06
C VAL A 92 3.56 -2.59 3.48
N GLY A 93 4.75 -3.00 3.05
CA GLY A 93 5.99 -2.29 3.41
C GLY A 93 7.19 -2.77 2.60
N GLY A 94 8.33 -2.12 2.82
CA GLY A 94 9.58 -2.43 2.13
C GLY A 94 9.87 -1.50 0.95
N GLY A 95 8.91 -0.72 0.46
CA GLY A 95 9.13 0.26 -0.60
C GLY A 95 10.21 1.27 -0.25
N ASN A 96 10.17 1.82 0.96
CA ASN A 96 11.18 2.75 1.46
C ASN A 96 12.57 2.10 1.63
N ASP A 97 12.62 0.80 1.90
CA ASP A 97 13.87 0.03 2.02
C ASP A 97 14.49 -0.20 0.65
N ILE A 98 13.70 -0.61 -0.34
CA ILE A 98 14.12 -0.87 -1.74
C ILE A 98 14.80 0.37 -2.36
N LEU A 99 14.38 1.56 -2.00
CA LEU A 99 14.98 2.83 -2.43
C LEU A 99 16.38 3.07 -1.84
N ARG A 100 16.83 2.30 -0.86
CA ARG A 100 18.16 2.44 -0.27
C ARG A 100 19.21 1.70 -1.11
N PRO A 101 20.36 2.34 -1.43
CA PRO A 101 21.34 1.72 -2.34
C PRO A 101 21.88 0.36 -1.87
N LYS A 102 21.96 0.16 -0.56
CA LYS A 102 22.51 -1.07 0.07
C LYS A 102 21.41 -1.95 0.68
N ALA A 103 20.17 -1.88 0.16
CA ALA A 103 19.10 -2.74 0.66
C ALA A 103 19.40 -4.21 0.34
N ASP A 104 19.44 -5.03 1.37
CA ASP A 104 19.48 -6.49 1.27
C ASP A 104 18.02 -6.98 1.14
N ILE A 105 17.67 -7.42 -0.06
CA ILE A 105 16.27 -7.79 -0.38
C ILE A 105 15.90 -9.13 0.21
N ASP A 106 16.85 -10.06 0.33
CA ASP A 106 16.62 -11.37 0.93
C ASP A 106 16.39 -11.23 2.45
N ALA A 107 17.21 -10.41 3.12
CA ALA A 107 16.99 -10.10 4.54
C ALA A 107 15.68 -9.34 4.77
N LEU A 108 15.28 -8.47 3.84
CA LEU A 108 14.00 -7.78 3.89
C LEU A 108 12.83 -8.76 3.79
N ALA A 109 12.92 -9.71 2.85
CA ALA A 109 11.92 -10.75 2.64
C ALA A 109 11.80 -11.68 3.84
N THR A 110 12.92 -12.09 4.45
CA THR A 110 12.94 -12.91 5.67
C THR A 110 12.15 -12.23 6.80
N ARG A 111 12.40 -10.94 7.04
CA ARG A 111 11.66 -10.18 8.08
C ARG A 111 10.17 -10.06 7.77
N LEU A 112 9.81 -9.87 6.49
CA LEU A 112 8.42 -9.85 6.07
C LEU A 112 7.75 -11.20 6.34
N GLU A 113 8.42 -12.30 5.99
CA GLU A 113 7.91 -13.66 6.20
C GLU A 113 7.67 -13.99 7.67
N GLU A 114 8.62 -13.64 8.54
CA GLU A 114 8.47 -13.80 9.99
C GLU A 114 7.23 -13.04 10.51
N ALA A 115 7.02 -11.82 10.06
CA ALA A 115 5.86 -11.02 10.42
C ALA A 115 4.54 -11.63 9.92
N VAL A 116 4.51 -12.10 8.67
CA VAL A 116 3.36 -12.81 8.10
C VAL A 116 3.05 -14.07 8.91
N GLY A 117 4.06 -14.88 9.25
CA GLY A 117 3.89 -16.08 10.06
C GLY A 117 3.28 -15.77 11.44
N ARG A 118 3.75 -14.70 12.09
CA ARG A 118 3.22 -14.25 13.39
C ARG A 118 1.75 -13.82 13.31
N LEU A 119 1.38 -13.06 12.28
CA LEU A 119 0.00 -12.64 12.05
C LEU A 119 -0.89 -13.85 11.74
N ARG A 120 -0.44 -14.76 10.86
CA ARG A 120 -1.17 -15.98 10.55
C ARG A 120 -1.38 -16.89 11.76
N ALA A 121 -0.43 -16.94 12.68
CA ALA A 121 -0.53 -17.73 13.92
C ALA A 121 -1.65 -17.24 14.86
N THR A 122 -2.11 -16.00 14.72
CA THR A 122 -3.30 -15.50 15.47
C THR A 122 -4.63 -15.94 14.85
N GLY A 123 -4.62 -16.57 13.67
CA GLY A 123 -5.82 -16.91 12.90
C GLY A 123 -6.26 -15.83 11.91
N ALA A 124 -5.62 -14.66 11.92
CA ALA A 124 -5.92 -13.59 10.98
C ALA A 124 -5.53 -13.96 9.54
N ASP A 125 -6.33 -13.56 8.56
CA ASP A 125 -5.91 -13.54 7.17
C ASP A 125 -4.97 -12.37 6.92
N VAL A 126 -3.96 -12.58 6.05
CA VAL A 126 -2.97 -11.56 5.72
C VAL A 126 -3.07 -11.19 4.25
N LEU A 127 -3.16 -9.89 3.99
CA LEU A 127 -3.17 -9.29 2.66
C LEU A 127 -1.88 -8.49 2.46
N MET A 128 -1.01 -8.96 1.57
CA MET A 128 0.21 -8.25 1.17
C MET A 128 -0.01 -7.51 -0.14
N ALA A 129 0.95 -6.66 -0.53
CA ALA A 129 0.98 -6.06 -1.86
C ALA A 129 2.39 -6.16 -2.46
N THR A 130 2.48 -6.43 -3.77
CA THR A 130 3.75 -6.28 -4.48
C THR A 130 4.09 -4.80 -4.67
N PRO A 131 5.37 -4.41 -4.81
CA PRO A 131 5.71 -3.09 -5.33
C PRO A 131 5.08 -2.88 -6.71
N THR A 132 4.83 -1.63 -7.09
CA THR A 132 4.53 -1.27 -8.48
C THR A 132 5.77 -1.42 -9.36
N ASP A 133 5.60 -1.73 -10.67
CA ASP A 133 6.73 -1.79 -11.61
C ASP A 133 7.28 -0.38 -11.91
N PRO A 134 8.49 -0.01 -11.44
CA PRO A 134 9.03 1.34 -11.63
C PRO A 134 9.68 1.55 -13.01
N ARG A 135 9.42 0.70 -14.00
CA ARG A 135 10.09 0.72 -15.32
C ARG A 135 10.04 2.09 -16.02
N ASP A 136 8.93 2.80 -15.87
CA ASP A 136 8.69 4.08 -16.53
C ASP A 136 8.97 5.29 -15.60
N ALA A 137 9.49 5.03 -14.40
CA ALA A 137 9.79 6.05 -13.40
C ALA A 137 11.25 6.53 -13.50
N PRO A 138 11.53 7.79 -13.90
CA PRO A 138 12.88 8.23 -14.30
C PRO A 138 13.98 7.99 -13.27
N LEU A 139 13.70 8.19 -11.98
CA LEU A 139 14.71 8.06 -10.92
C LEU A 139 14.69 6.70 -10.22
N VAL A 140 13.52 6.13 -10.04
CA VAL A 140 13.38 4.89 -9.29
C VAL A 140 13.48 3.64 -10.18
N LYS A 141 13.51 3.78 -11.51
CA LYS A 141 13.71 2.65 -12.43
C LYS A 141 14.98 1.83 -12.14
N ALA A 142 16.02 2.45 -11.58
CA ALA A 142 17.23 1.75 -11.18
C ALA A 142 16.98 0.73 -10.04
N THR A 143 15.87 0.85 -9.31
CA THR A 143 15.49 -0.09 -8.26
C THR A 143 14.66 -1.27 -8.78
N ARG A 144 14.33 -1.28 -10.10
CA ARG A 144 13.42 -2.27 -10.69
C ARG A 144 13.84 -3.71 -10.44
N GLY A 145 15.14 -4.02 -10.55
CA GLY A 145 15.65 -5.37 -10.26
C GLY A 145 15.36 -5.80 -8.81
N ARG A 146 15.61 -4.91 -7.84
CA ARG A 146 15.32 -5.15 -6.42
C ARG A 146 13.83 -5.30 -6.16
N ALA A 147 13.01 -4.45 -6.76
CA ALA A 147 11.56 -4.53 -6.66
C ALA A 147 11.02 -5.85 -7.26
N ALA A 148 11.58 -6.31 -8.39
CA ALA A 148 11.22 -7.59 -8.99
C ALA A 148 11.58 -8.80 -8.10
N ILE A 149 12.77 -8.79 -7.49
CA ILE A 149 13.19 -9.83 -6.53
C ILE A 149 12.24 -9.83 -5.32
N TYR A 150 11.94 -8.66 -4.76
CA TYR A 150 11.02 -8.55 -3.64
C TYR A 150 9.60 -9.02 -3.99
N THR A 151 9.14 -8.73 -5.21
CA THR A 151 7.86 -9.25 -5.75
C THR A 151 7.85 -10.78 -5.77
N ALA A 152 8.94 -11.41 -6.23
CA ALA A 152 9.05 -12.88 -6.24
C ALA A 152 9.01 -13.47 -4.82
N HIS A 153 9.66 -12.82 -3.86
CA HIS A 153 9.57 -13.22 -2.44
C HIS A 153 8.16 -13.10 -1.89
N ILE A 154 7.47 -11.96 -2.13
CA ILE A 154 6.09 -11.76 -1.67
C ILE A 154 5.17 -12.89 -2.15
N TRP A 155 5.23 -13.25 -3.43
CA TRP A 155 4.46 -14.38 -3.97
C TRP A 155 4.85 -15.72 -3.35
N SER A 156 6.13 -15.94 -3.07
CA SER A 156 6.61 -17.16 -2.42
C SER A 156 6.14 -17.24 -0.96
N ILE A 157 6.20 -16.14 -0.22
CA ILE A 157 5.71 -16.02 1.16
C ILE A 157 4.20 -16.27 1.19
N ALA A 158 3.45 -15.63 0.29
CA ALA A 158 2.00 -15.80 0.20
C ALA A 158 1.61 -17.26 0.04
N ARG A 159 2.31 -18.01 -0.81
CA ARG A 159 2.05 -19.45 -1.02
C ARG A 159 2.35 -20.29 0.22
N ARG A 160 3.44 -19.97 0.94
CA ARG A 160 3.83 -20.74 2.13
C ARG A 160 2.89 -20.50 3.31
N HIS A 161 2.36 -19.28 3.43
CA HIS A 161 1.53 -18.85 4.55
C HIS A 161 0.03 -18.73 4.23
N ASP A 162 -0.38 -19.15 3.03
CA ASP A 162 -1.77 -19.03 2.58
C ASP A 162 -2.30 -17.58 2.74
N ALA A 163 -1.53 -16.61 2.26
CA ALA A 163 -1.81 -15.19 2.33
C ALA A 163 -2.25 -14.62 0.97
N TYR A 164 -2.99 -13.53 0.98
CA TYR A 164 -3.44 -12.82 -0.21
C TYR A 164 -2.38 -11.84 -0.70
N VAL A 165 -2.36 -11.54 -2.01
CA VAL A 165 -1.44 -10.57 -2.62
C VAL A 165 -2.18 -9.65 -3.58
N ILE A 166 -2.17 -8.36 -3.29
CA ILE A 166 -2.56 -7.32 -4.26
C ILE A 166 -1.42 -7.23 -5.29
N ASP A 167 -1.66 -7.66 -6.50
CA ASP A 167 -0.67 -7.60 -7.57
C ASP A 167 -0.56 -6.20 -8.18
N LEU A 168 0.17 -5.31 -7.50
CA LEU A 168 0.43 -3.96 -8.02
C LEU A 168 1.49 -3.97 -9.12
N TRP A 169 2.37 -4.97 -9.15
CA TRP A 169 3.36 -5.13 -10.22
C TRP A 169 2.69 -5.39 -11.57
N GLY A 170 1.67 -6.26 -11.58
CA GLY A 170 0.88 -6.59 -12.77
C GLY A 170 -0.14 -5.53 -13.15
N MET A 171 -0.44 -4.57 -12.27
CA MET A 171 -1.47 -3.56 -12.48
C MET A 171 -1.00 -2.49 -13.49
N ALA A 172 -1.21 -2.75 -14.80
CA ALA A 172 -0.74 -1.91 -15.89
C ALA A 172 -1.25 -0.46 -15.81
N ALA A 173 -2.43 -0.23 -15.23
CA ALA A 173 -3.00 1.10 -15.01
C ALA A 173 -2.06 2.00 -14.18
N LEU A 174 -1.36 1.45 -13.18
CA LEU A 174 -0.44 2.22 -12.31
C LEU A 174 0.85 2.68 -13.02
N ARG A 175 1.05 2.35 -14.29
CA ARG A 175 2.13 2.94 -15.11
C ARG A 175 1.78 4.35 -15.60
N ASP A 176 0.52 4.75 -15.51
CA ASP A 176 0.07 6.07 -15.92
C ASP A 176 0.29 7.09 -14.81
N TRP A 177 1.07 8.13 -15.11
CA TRP A 177 1.41 9.19 -14.16
C TRP A 177 0.21 10.01 -13.68
N ARG A 178 -0.93 9.94 -14.35
CA ARG A 178 -2.19 10.56 -13.91
C ARG A 178 -2.78 9.90 -12.66
N LEU A 179 -2.32 8.69 -12.33
CA LEU A 179 -2.68 8.01 -11.09
C LEU A 179 -1.71 8.29 -9.93
N TRP A 180 -0.69 9.09 -10.18
CA TRP A 180 0.31 9.49 -9.20
C TRP A 180 0.22 10.97 -8.89
N ALA A 181 0.39 11.32 -7.63
CA ALA A 181 0.46 12.69 -7.19
C ALA A 181 1.67 13.44 -7.82
N PRO A 182 1.73 14.77 -7.73
CA PRO A 182 2.84 15.54 -8.30
C PRO A 182 4.23 15.11 -7.82
N ASP A 183 4.34 14.49 -6.64
CA ASP A 183 5.61 13.96 -6.12
C ASP A 183 6.07 12.65 -6.81
N ARG A 184 5.21 12.01 -7.60
CA ARG A 184 5.45 10.76 -8.34
C ARG A 184 5.84 9.57 -7.44
N ILE A 185 5.46 9.63 -6.18
CA ILE A 185 5.73 8.59 -5.17
C ILE A 185 4.42 8.08 -4.59
N HIS A 186 3.47 8.99 -4.33
CA HIS A 186 2.18 8.66 -3.77
C HIS A 186 1.09 8.66 -4.84
N LEU A 187 0.02 7.91 -4.60
CA LEU A 187 -1.10 7.82 -5.53
C LEU A 187 -2.04 9.03 -5.40
N THR A 188 -2.73 9.34 -6.48
CA THR A 188 -3.90 10.22 -6.44
C THR A 188 -5.10 9.51 -5.81
N PRO A 189 -6.21 10.22 -5.45
CA PRO A 189 -7.44 9.59 -5.01
C PRO A 189 -7.92 8.47 -5.95
N GLU A 190 -7.84 8.68 -7.28
CA GLU A 190 -8.20 7.65 -8.27
C GLU A 190 -7.24 6.46 -8.26
N GLY A 191 -5.95 6.70 -8.06
CA GLY A 191 -4.97 5.63 -7.91
C GLY A 191 -5.28 4.77 -6.67
N HIS A 192 -5.56 5.40 -5.55
CA HIS A 192 -5.96 4.72 -4.32
C HIS A 192 -7.28 3.95 -4.47
N ARG A 193 -8.29 4.53 -5.14
CA ARG A 193 -9.55 3.85 -5.43
C ARG A 193 -9.33 2.56 -6.22
N ARG A 194 -8.50 2.62 -7.25
CA ARG A 194 -8.18 1.44 -8.07
C ARG A 194 -7.47 0.35 -7.30
N VAL A 195 -6.54 0.72 -6.42
CA VAL A 195 -5.87 -0.24 -5.54
C VAL A 195 -6.84 -0.88 -4.56
N ALA A 196 -7.77 -0.12 -4.00
CA ALA A 196 -8.80 -0.64 -3.10
C ALA A 196 -9.68 -1.70 -3.78
N LEU A 197 -10.12 -1.44 -5.01
CA LEU A 197 -10.93 -2.39 -5.79
C LEU A 197 -10.13 -3.66 -6.17
N ASN A 198 -8.83 -3.51 -6.49
CA ASN A 198 -7.95 -4.66 -6.69
C ASN A 198 -7.82 -5.49 -5.40
N ALA A 199 -7.62 -4.83 -4.25
CA ALA A 199 -7.55 -5.50 -2.96
C ALA A 199 -8.86 -6.25 -2.63
N PHE A 200 -10.00 -5.60 -2.85
CA PHE A 200 -11.32 -6.19 -2.63
C PHE A 200 -11.55 -7.42 -3.53
N SER A 201 -11.20 -7.31 -4.81
CA SER A 201 -11.22 -8.44 -5.74
C SER A 201 -10.27 -9.58 -5.34
N THR A 202 -9.08 -9.23 -4.83
CA THR A 202 -8.09 -10.20 -4.34
C THR A 202 -8.62 -11.02 -3.15
N LEU A 203 -9.44 -10.42 -2.30
CA LEU A 203 -10.12 -11.10 -1.19
C LEU A 203 -11.31 -11.97 -1.63
N GLY A 204 -11.59 -12.05 -2.93
CA GLY A 204 -12.64 -12.90 -3.50
C GLY A 204 -14.00 -12.22 -3.67
N PHE A 205 -14.11 -10.92 -3.37
CA PHE A 205 -15.34 -10.17 -3.57
C PHE A 205 -15.48 -9.64 -5.01
N SER A 206 -16.71 -9.42 -5.44
CA SER A 206 -16.97 -8.78 -6.74
C SER A 206 -16.88 -7.27 -6.60
N ALA A 207 -15.94 -6.65 -7.27
CA ALA A 207 -15.78 -5.20 -7.26
C ALA A 207 -16.90 -4.45 -8.02
N GLY A 208 -17.77 -5.16 -8.78
CA GLY A 208 -18.84 -4.56 -9.59
C GLY A 208 -18.33 -3.66 -10.74
N ASP A 209 -17.17 -3.08 -10.57
CA ASP A 209 -16.48 -2.20 -11.53
C ASP A 209 -15.10 -2.79 -11.86
N ALA A 210 -14.92 -3.23 -13.11
CA ALA A 210 -13.64 -3.76 -13.61
C ALA A 210 -12.67 -2.64 -14.09
N SER A 211 -13.08 -1.37 -14.04
CA SER A 211 -12.28 -0.24 -14.54
C SER A 211 -10.95 -0.07 -13.81
N TRP A 212 -10.82 -0.62 -12.59
CA TRP A 212 -9.58 -0.57 -11.83
C TRP A 212 -8.40 -1.24 -12.55
N SER A 213 -8.65 -2.29 -13.33
CA SER A 213 -7.63 -3.05 -14.07
C SER A 213 -7.35 -2.45 -15.46
N VAL A 214 -8.24 -1.62 -15.99
CA VAL A 214 -8.16 -1.09 -17.35
C VAL A 214 -7.23 0.14 -17.37
N PRO A 215 -6.23 0.19 -18.28
CA PRO A 215 -5.43 1.39 -18.48
C PRO A 215 -6.31 2.59 -18.81
N LEU A 216 -5.86 3.78 -18.42
CA LEU A 216 -6.51 5.01 -18.82
C LEU A 216 -6.40 5.22 -20.34
N PRO A 217 -7.34 5.93 -20.97
CA PRO A 217 -7.21 6.32 -22.38
C PRO A 217 -5.87 7.04 -22.62
N PRO A 218 -5.28 6.92 -23.82
CA PRO A 218 -3.98 7.55 -24.12
C PRO A 218 -3.96 9.03 -23.72
N ALA A 219 -2.90 9.42 -23.01
CA ALA A 219 -2.69 10.83 -22.66
C ALA A 219 -2.25 11.62 -23.90
N PRO A 220 -2.56 12.92 -23.98
CA PRO A 220 -2.00 13.78 -25.02
C PRO A 220 -0.48 13.70 -25.03
N SER A 221 0.13 13.67 -26.22
CA SER A 221 1.58 13.67 -26.36
C SER A 221 2.16 15.01 -25.90
N ILE A 222 3.22 14.98 -25.12
CA ILE A 222 3.99 16.17 -24.73
C ILE A 222 5.33 16.17 -25.47
N SER A 223 5.86 17.34 -25.78
CA SER A 223 7.16 17.45 -26.42
C SER A 223 8.28 16.93 -25.50
N ARG A 224 9.40 16.45 -26.09
CA ARG A 224 10.56 16.01 -25.32
C ARG A 224 11.13 17.13 -24.45
N SER A 225 11.10 18.38 -24.92
CA SER A 225 11.55 19.55 -24.16
C SER A 225 10.64 19.84 -22.96
N ASP A 226 9.32 19.70 -23.11
CA ASP A 226 8.38 19.91 -22.01
C ASP A 226 8.50 18.81 -20.97
N ALA A 227 8.66 17.55 -21.41
CA ALA A 227 8.93 16.44 -20.51
C ALA A 227 10.24 16.63 -19.72
N ALA A 228 11.31 17.11 -20.37
CA ALA A 228 12.58 17.38 -19.71
C ALA A 228 12.47 18.53 -18.68
N ARG A 229 11.75 19.62 -19.02
CA ARG A 229 11.47 20.72 -18.10
C ARG A 229 10.67 20.26 -16.88
N ALA A 230 9.59 19.51 -17.11
CA ALA A 230 8.77 18.96 -16.05
C ALA A 230 9.57 18.03 -15.13
N ASN A 231 10.47 17.21 -15.66
CA ASN A 231 11.34 16.34 -14.88
C ASN A 231 12.36 17.13 -14.04
N ALA A 232 12.94 18.19 -14.61
CA ALA A 232 13.89 19.05 -13.88
C ALA A 232 13.20 19.82 -12.74
N GLN A 233 12.01 20.34 -12.98
CA GLN A 233 11.20 21.02 -11.96
C GLN A 233 10.84 20.03 -10.84
N TRP A 234 10.31 18.86 -11.19
CA TRP A 234 9.98 17.81 -10.23
C TRP A 234 11.20 17.40 -9.37
N ALA A 235 12.36 17.21 -9.99
CA ALA A 235 13.57 16.85 -9.27
C ALA A 235 13.97 17.94 -8.23
N ARG A 236 13.82 19.22 -8.58
CA ARG A 236 14.10 20.33 -7.67
C ARG A 236 13.11 20.39 -6.51
N GLU A 237 11.81 20.20 -6.80
CA GLU A 237 10.74 20.39 -5.82
C GLU A 237 10.60 19.21 -4.84
N TYR A 238 10.79 17.97 -5.33
CA TYR A 238 10.53 16.77 -4.54
C TYR A 238 11.79 15.98 -4.19
N VAL A 239 12.70 15.74 -5.15
CA VAL A 239 13.87 14.90 -4.91
C VAL A 239 14.90 15.63 -4.03
N GLY A 240 15.16 16.89 -4.28
CA GLY A 240 16.11 17.69 -3.50
C GLY A 240 15.77 17.70 -2.00
N PRO A 241 14.56 18.10 -1.60
CA PRO A 241 14.13 18.06 -0.21
C PRO A 241 14.11 16.64 0.39
N TRP A 242 13.73 15.62 -0.39
CA TRP A 242 13.75 14.23 0.07
C TRP A 242 15.17 13.75 0.39
N VAL A 243 16.14 13.99 -0.51
CA VAL A 243 17.56 13.66 -0.28
C VAL A 243 18.09 14.39 0.96
N ARG A 244 17.78 15.69 1.12
CA ARG A 244 18.22 16.48 2.27
C ARG A 244 17.71 15.90 3.60
N ARG A 245 16.43 15.54 3.69
CA ARG A 245 15.86 14.87 4.89
C ARG A 245 16.58 13.56 5.16
N ARG A 246 16.82 12.77 4.11
CA ARG A 246 17.50 11.47 4.24
C ARG A 246 18.91 11.57 4.75
N LEU A 247 19.68 12.56 4.26
CA LEU A 247 21.04 12.82 4.74
C LEU A 247 21.07 13.27 6.21
N ARG A 248 19.98 13.86 6.70
CA ARG A 248 19.82 14.26 8.11
C ARG A 248 19.26 13.15 9.00
N GLY A 249 19.03 11.95 8.47
CA GLY A 249 18.43 10.84 9.21
C GLY A 249 16.96 11.08 9.62
N GLN A 250 16.29 12.08 9.03
CA GLN A 250 14.92 12.44 9.38
C GLN A 250 13.92 11.69 8.52
N SER A 251 12.86 11.16 9.14
CA SER A 251 11.68 10.60 8.47
C SER A 251 10.52 11.60 8.52
N SER A 252 9.70 11.60 7.48
CA SER A 252 8.46 12.38 7.46
C SER A 252 7.43 11.91 8.51
N GLY A 253 7.62 10.73 9.07
CA GLY A 253 6.73 10.14 10.08
C GLY A 253 7.21 10.28 11.52
N ASP A 254 8.34 10.98 11.79
CA ASP A 254 8.91 11.01 13.15
C ASP A 254 7.99 11.68 14.19
N THR A 255 7.17 12.63 13.75
CA THR A 255 6.19 13.37 14.58
C THR A 255 4.74 12.98 14.31
N VAL A 256 4.50 11.90 13.55
CA VAL A 256 3.17 11.47 13.12
C VAL A 256 2.77 10.22 13.88
N SER A 257 1.56 10.21 14.42
CA SER A 257 0.89 9.03 14.97
C SER A 257 -0.02 8.38 13.93
N ALA A 258 -0.40 7.13 14.17
CA ALA A 258 -1.39 6.42 13.37
C ALA A 258 -2.71 7.20 13.31
N LYS A 259 -3.31 7.31 12.12
CA LYS A 259 -4.54 8.08 11.94
C LYS A 259 -5.77 7.43 12.57
N ARG A 260 -5.75 6.10 12.74
CA ARG A 260 -6.85 5.31 13.30
C ARG A 260 -6.28 4.19 14.18
N PRO A 261 -5.84 4.51 15.42
CA PRO A 261 -5.06 3.58 16.24
C PRO A 261 -5.90 2.48 16.92
N ALA A 262 -7.21 2.54 16.85
CA ALA A 262 -8.14 1.58 17.43
C ALA A 262 -9.15 1.11 16.38
N LEU A 263 -9.72 -0.08 16.58
CA LEU A 263 -10.85 -0.55 15.80
C LEU A 263 -12.07 0.32 16.09
N THR A 264 -12.53 1.03 15.09
CA THR A 264 -13.75 1.87 15.17
C THR A 264 -14.63 1.57 13.96
N PRO A 265 -15.95 1.71 14.07
CA PRO A 265 -16.86 1.58 12.93
C PRO A 265 -16.47 2.53 11.79
N ILE A 266 -16.78 2.16 10.56
CA ILE A 266 -16.72 3.09 9.42
C ILE A 266 -17.96 3.99 9.55
N GLU A 267 -17.73 5.27 9.67
CA GLU A 267 -18.79 6.28 9.59
C GLU A 267 -19.17 6.47 8.12
N ASP A 268 -20.47 6.53 7.85
CA ASP A 268 -21.04 6.73 6.51
C ASP A 268 -20.69 8.10 5.91
#